data_465f9a6327b6f17978a8522c8284e929
#
_entry.id   465f9a6327b6f17978a8522c8284e929
#
_cell.length_a   1.000
_cell.length_b   1.000
_cell.length_c   1.000
_cell.angle_alpha   90.00
_cell.angle_beta   90.00
_cell.angle_gamma   90.00
#
_symmetry.space_group_name_H-M   'P 1'
#
loop_
_entity.id
_entity.type
_entity.pdbx_description
1 polymer ?
#
loop_
_entity_poly.entity_id
_entity_poly.type
_entity_poly.pdbx_seq_one_letter_code
_entity_poly.pdbx_strand_id
1 'polypeptide(L)'
;RWGETTSGVRLVKYPIYPESVGIDFQNIDEVEFRLTEVVYMLAECKMRAGDSNGAKELVNNVRKRYFTASDWAVVKDIPGPGFTDFDMDWMLSQWGLEFLSEGRRRRTDLRRFDKFTQGQWWFFGRATEDGKVLPAQRDRKYEWYPLPSSALLVNPGLIQNPSYK
;
A
#
# COMPACT_ATOMS: atom_id res chain seq x y z
N ARG A 1 14.09 -5.48 21.08
CA ARG A 1 15.38 -5.07 20.46
C ARG A 1 15.10 -4.59 19.07
N TRP A 2 15.48 -3.37 18.76
CA TRP A 2 15.50 -2.87 17.39
C TRP A 2 16.63 -3.62 16.67
N GLY A 3 16.32 -4.24 15.54
CA GLY A 3 17.34 -4.89 14.72
C GLY A 3 18.32 -3.87 14.15
N GLU A 4 19.55 -4.29 13.91
CA GLU A 4 20.50 -3.49 13.15
C GLU A 4 20.01 -3.33 11.70
N THR A 5 20.48 -2.30 11.00
CA THR A 5 20.11 -2.05 9.59
C THR A 5 20.42 -3.23 8.65
N THR A 6 21.26 -4.15 9.12
CA THR A 6 21.66 -5.36 8.38
C THR A 6 20.84 -6.60 8.76
N SER A 7 19.95 -6.51 9.77
CA SER A 7 19.12 -7.62 10.22
C SER A 7 17.71 -7.56 9.61
N GLY A 8 17.10 -8.72 9.43
CA GLY A 8 15.72 -8.86 8.98
C GLY A 8 15.54 -9.09 7.47
N VAL A 9 14.29 -9.10 7.05
CA VAL A 9 13.91 -9.31 5.66
C VAL A 9 14.07 -8.00 4.89
N ARG A 10 14.77 -8.04 3.76
CA ARG A 10 14.90 -6.90 2.85
C ARG A 10 13.94 -7.04 1.68
N LEU A 11 13.29 -5.96 1.34
CA LEU A 11 12.50 -5.88 0.13
C LEU A 11 13.44 -5.70 -1.07
N VAL A 12 13.39 -6.65 -2.00
CA VAL A 12 14.07 -6.57 -3.29
C VAL A 12 13.00 -6.55 -4.37
N LYS A 13 12.71 -5.37 -4.90
CA LYS A 13 11.67 -5.20 -5.94
C LYS A 13 12.25 -5.29 -7.33
N TYR A 14 13.39 -4.65 -7.54
CA TYR A 14 14.08 -4.62 -8.82
C TYR A 14 15.40 -5.40 -8.72
N PRO A 15 15.78 -6.14 -9.77
CA PRO A 15 17.05 -6.85 -9.76
C PRO A 15 18.21 -5.83 -9.71
N ILE A 16 19.26 -6.17 -8.97
CA ILE A 16 20.52 -5.42 -9.00
C ILE A 16 21.41 -6.12 -10.02
N TYR A 17 21.76 -5.42 -11.09
CA TYR A 17 22.72 -5.95 -12.05
C TYR A 17 24.13 -5.88 -11.47
N PRO A 18 24.95 -6.95 -11.65
CA PRO A 18 26.32 -6.99 -11.10
C PRO A 18 27.17 -5.80 -11.50
N GLU A 19 27.01 -5.29 -12.71
CA GLU A 19 27.71 -4.13 -13.26
C GLU A 19 27.31 -2.81 -12.59
N SER A 20 26.18 -2.79 -11.88
CA SER A 20 25.68 -1.60 -11.16
C SER A 20 26.09 -1.57 -9.69
N VAL A 21 26.79 -2.59 -9.21
CA VAL A 21 27.22 -2.65 -7.81
C VAL A 21 28.31 -1.62 -7.55
N GLY A 22 28.05 -0.71 -6.60
CA GLY A 22 28.99 0.33 -6.20
C GLY A 22 28.94 1.61 -7.03
N ILE A 23 27.96 1.76 -7.93
CA ILE A 23 27.68 3.02 -8.62
C ILE A 23 26.34 3.61 -8.16
N ASP A 24 26.25 4.93 -8.15
CA ASP A 24 25.07 5.67 -7.68
C ASP A 24 23.87 5.56 -8.64
N PHE A 25 24.13 5.22 -9.90
CA PHE A 25 23.11 5.09 -10.94
C PHE A 25 22.99 3.63 -11.36
N GLN A 26 21.77 3.11 -11.27
CA GLN A 26 21.46 1.77 -11.74
C GLN A 26 20.75 1.87 -13.10
N ASN A 27 21.12 0.97 -14.00
CA ASN A 27 20.47 0.86 -15.31
C ASN A 27 19.18 0.03 -15.21
N ILE A 28 18.24 0.50 -14.37
CA ILE A 28 16.95 -0.14 -14.11
C ILE A 28 15.88 0.91 -14.29
N ASP A 29 14.89 0.61 -15.12
CA ASP A 29 13.70 1.45 -15.28
C ASP A 29 12.78 1.29 -14.07
N GLU A 30 12.46 2.38 -13.41
CA GLU A 30 11.42 2.41 -12.38
C GLU A 30 10.04 2.46 -13.06
N VAL A 31 9.16 1.55 -12.66
CA VAL A 31 7.82 1.45 -13.26
C VAL A 31 6.91 2.50 -12.65
N GLU A 32 6.50 3.48 -13.43
CA GLU A 32 5.48 4.46 -13.06
C GLU A 32 4.06 3.89 -13.24
N PHE A 33 3.78 3.29 -14.40
CA PHE A 33 2.50 2.66 -14.73
C PHE A 33 2.72 1.34 -15.47
N ARG A 34 1.86 0.37 -15.19
CA ARG A 34 1.89 -0.92 -15.90
C ARG A 34 0.48 -1.48 -16.12
N LEU A 35 0.34 -2.35 -17.10
CA LEU A 35 -0.96 -2.94 -17.50
C LEU A 35 -1.73 -3.53 -16.32
N THR A 36 -1.05 -4.15 -15.37
CA THR A 36 -1.67 -4.71 -14.16
C THR A 36 -2.45 -3.66 -13.38
N GLU A 37 -1.99 -2.40 -13.35
CA GLU A 37 -2.69 -1.31 -12.70
C GLU A 37 -4.05 -1.05 -13.35
N VAL A 38 -4.10 -1.05 -14.68
CA VAL A 38 -5.36 -0.88 -15.43
C VAL A 38 -6.33 -2.03 -15.14
N VAL A 39 -5.82 -3.25 -15.07
CA VAL A 39 -6.63 -4.43 -14.69
C VAL A 39 -7.19 -4.29 -13.28
N TYR A 40 -6.39 -3.82 -12.34
CA TYR A 40 -6.83 -3.61 -10.95
C TYR A 40 -7.81 -2.43 -10.83
N MET A 41 -7.65 -1.36 -11.61
CA MET A 41 -8.63 -0.27 -11.69
C MET A 41 -9.98 -0.80 -12.17
N LEU A 42 -9.99 -1.61 -13.22
CA LEU A 42 -11.22 -2.23 -13.72
C LEU A 42 -11.84 -3.17 -12.69
N ALA A 43 -11.03 -3.98 -12.00
CA ALA A 43 -11.50 -4.85 -10.93
C ALA A 43 -12.13 -4.06 -9.79
N GLU A 44 -11.51 -2.97 -9.37
CA GLU A 44 -12.07 -2.09 -8.33
C GLU A 44 -13.40 -1.46 -8.78
N CYS A 45 -13.48 -0.99 -10.04
CA CYS A 45 -14.73 -0.46 -10.59
C CYS A 45 -15.85 -1.51 -10.56
N LYS A 46 -15.55 -2.75 -10.95
CA LYS A 46 -16.51 -3.85 -10.88
C LYS A 46 -16.96 -4.13 -9.45
N MET A 47 -16.04 -4.19 -8.52
CA MET A 47 -16.34 -4.41 -7.10
C MET A 47 -17.23 -3.31 -6.53
N ARG A 48 -16.93 -2.04 -6.83
CA ARG A 48 -17.76 -0.90 -6.43
C ARG A 48 -19.14 -0.90 -7.06
N ALA A 49 -19.29 -1.50 -8.23
CA ALA A 49 -20.58 -1.71 -8.90
C ALA A 49 -21.35 -2.95 -8.42
N GLY A 50 -20.82 -3.70 -7.42
CA GLY A 50 -21.43 -4.90 -6.88
C GLY A 50 -21.07 -6.20 -7.61
N ASP A 51 -20.22 -6.15 -8.65
CA ASP A 51 -19.72 -7.32 -9.37
C ASP A 51 -18.44 -7.85 -8.73
N SER A 52 -18.56 -8.41 -7.53
CA SER A 52 -17.41 -8.99 -6.80
C SER A 52 -16.79 -10.20 -7.52
N ASN A 53 -17.59 -10.99 -8.23
CA ASN A 53 -17.10 -12.12 -8.99
C ASN A 53 -16.23 -11.67 -10.18
N GLY A 54 -16.69 -10.73 -10.97
CA GLY A 54 -15.92 -10.19 -12.07
C GLY A 54 -14.65 -9.46 -11.60
N ALA A 55 -14.69 -8.81 -10.44
CA ALA A 55 -13.51 -8.24 -9.82
C ALA A 55 -12.50 -9.32 -9.40
N LYS A 56 -12.96 -10.39 -8.72
CA LYS A 56 -12.14 -11.54 -8.33
C LYS A 56 -11.47 -12.18 -9.54
N GLU A 57 -12.19 -12.39 -10.63
CA GLU A 57 -11.64 -12.97 -11.85
C GLU A 57 -10.49 -12.16 -12.43
N LEU A 58 -10.66 -10.84 -12.54
CA LEU A 58 -9.61 -9.94 -13.03
C LEU A 58 -8.36 -9.99 -12.15
N VAL A 59 -8.52 -9.87 -10.84
CA VAL A 59 -7.40 -9.95 -9.88
C VAL A 59 -6.74 -11.32 -9.94
N ASN A 60 -7.53 -12.39 -10.00
CA ASN A 60 -7.03 -13.77 -10.08
C ASN A 60 -6.25 -14.04 -11.38
N ASN A 61 -6.62 -13.43 -12.49
CA ASN A 61 -5.83 -13.50 -13.72
C ASN A 61 -4.41 -12.96 -13.56
N VAL A 62 -4.24 -11.98 -12.65
CA VAL A 62 -2.92 -11.47 -12.30
C VAL A 62 -2.24 -12.36 -11.25
N ARG A 63 -2.95 -12.73 -10.17
CA ARG A 63 -2.42 -13.49 -9.04
C ARG A 63 -1.86 -14.86 -9.46
N LYS A 64 -2.51 -15.54 -10.40
CA LYS A 64 -2.12 -16.91 -10.81
C LYS A 64 -0.67 -17.05 -11.24
N ARG A 65 -0.01 -15.97 -11.67
CA ARG A 65 1.40 -15.98 -12.09
C ARG A 65 2.37 -16.27 -10.94
N TYR A 66 1.94 -16.12 -9.70
CA TYR A 66 2.74 -16.35 -8.51
C TYR A 66 2.65 -17.78 -7.96
N PHE A 67 1.82 -18.63 -8.57
CA PHE A 67 1.52 -19.95 -8.07
C PHE A 67 1.81 -21.02 -9.12
N THR A 68 2.17 -22.21 -8.65
CA THR A 68 2.14 -23.40 -9.52
C THR A 68 0.68 -23.74 -9.88
N ALA A 69 0.47 -24.56 -10.91
CA ALA A 69 -0.89 -24.97 -11.29
C ALA A 69 -1.63 -25.71 -10.16
N SER A 70 -0.91 -26.53 -9.38
CA SER A 70 -1.45 -27.26 -8.23
C SER A 70 -1.84 -26.32 -7.10
N ASP A 71 -0.96 -25.38 -6.74
CA ASP A 71 -1.26 -24.41 -5.68
C ASP A 71 -2.38 -23.47 -6.09
N TRP A 72 -2.40 -23.06 -7.35
CA TRP A 72 -3.46 -22.20 -7.88
C TRP A 72 -4.84 -22.83 -7.77
N ALA A 73 -4.96 -24.13 -8.06
CA ALA A 73 -6.21 -24.86 -7.94
C ALA A 73 -6.80 -24.78 -6.51
N VAL A 74 -5.92 -24.69 -5.50
CA VAL A 74 -6.33 -24.59 -4.09
C VAL A 74 -6.64 -23.15 -3.68
N VAL A 75 -5.80 -22.17 -4.09
CA VAL A 75 -5.86 -20.80 -3.51
C VAL A 75 -6.75 -19.82 -4.27
N LYS A 76 -7.18 -20.15 -5.49
CA LYS A 76 -7.94 -19.23 -6.35
C LYS A 76 -9.28 -18.76 -5.75
N ASP A 77 -9.92 -19.62 -4.95
CA ASP A 77 -11.20 -19.35 -4.32
C ASP A 77 -11.08 -18.99 -2.83
N ILE A 78 -9.86 -18.79 -2.36
CA ILE A 78 -9.57 -18.37 -0.99
C ILE A 78 -9.13 -16.92 -1.01
N PRO A 79 -9.81 -16.01 -0.30
CA PRO A 79 -9.42 -14.59 -0.27
C PRO A 79 -8.05 -14.36 0.39
N GLY A 80 -7.60 -15.28 1.23
CA GLY A 80 -6.32 -15.24 1.90
C GLY A 80 -6.42 -14.92 3.39
N PRO A 81 -5.28 -14.94 4.10
CA PRO A 81 -5.26 -14.71 5.53
C PRO A 81 -5.87 -13.37 5.94
N GLY A 82 -6.78 -13.41 6.90
CA GLY A 82 -7.45 -12.22 7.45
C GLY A 82 -8.68 -11.77 6.68
N PHE A 83 -9.11 -12.50 5.65
CA PHE A 83 -10.32 -12.20 4.88
C PHE A 83 -11.25 -13.41 4.85
N THR A 84 -12.55 -13.15 4.97
CA THR A 84 -13.62 -14.15 4.80
C THR A 84 -14.23 -14.09 3.41
N ASP A 85 -14.17 -12.90 2.78
CA ASP A 85 -14.86 -12.61 1.54
C ASP A 85 -13.95 -11.85 0.54
N PHE A 86 -14.35 -11.85 -0.72
CA PHE A 86 -13.76 -11.02 -1.76
C PHE A 86 -14.50 -9.67 -1.78
N ASP A 87 -14.16 -8.81 -0.82
CA ASP A 87 -14.78 -7.51 -0.59
C ASP A 87 -13.81 -6.35 -0.88
N MET A 88 -14.21 -5.13 -0.51
CA MET A 88 -13.39 -3.93 -0.69
C MET A 88 -12.12 -3.96 0.17
N ASP A 89 -12.13 -4.57 1.34
CA ASP A 89 -10.95 -4.69 2.19
C ASP A 89 -9.94 -5.69 1.59
N TRP A 90 -10.46 -6.79 1.03
CA TRP A 90 -9.65 -7.69 0.22
C TRP A 90 -9.05 -6.96 -1.00
N MET A 91 -9.84 -6.20 -1.75
CA MET A 91 -9.36 -5.44 -2.93
C MET A 91 -8.24 -4.47 -2.54
N LEU A 92 -8.39 -3.73 -1.45
CA LEU A 92 -7.35 -2.84 -0.93
C LEU A 92 -6.07 -3.59 -0.55
N SER A 93 -6.20 -4.79 -0.01
CA SER A 93 -5.06 -5.66 0.29
C SER A 93 -4.34 -6.11 -0.99
N GLN A 94 -5.09 -6.50 -2.02
CA GLN A 94 -4.52 -6.90 -3.30
C GLN A 94 -3.75 -5.74 -3.97
N TRP A 95 -4.28 -4.51 -3.92
CA TRP A 95 -3.55 -3.31 -4.32
C TRP A 95 -2.21 -3.16 -3.59
N GLY A 96 -2.21 -3.37 -2.27
CA GLY A 96 -1.00 -3.26 -1.46
C GLY A 96 0.05 -4.33 -1.74
N LEU A 97 -0.39 -5.56 -2.02
CA LEU A 97 0.50 -6.68 -2.31
C LEU A 97 1.11 -6.58 -3.72
N GLU A 98 0.29 -6.32 -4.72
CA GLU A 98 0.73 -6.27 -6.12
C GLU A 98 1.68 -5.11 -6.38
N PHE A 99 1.43 -3.95 -5.78
CA PHE A 99 2.18 -2.71 -6.03
C PHE A 99 3.10 -2.32 -4.87
N LEU A 100 3.52 -3.31 -4.08
CA LEU A 100 4.46 -3.06 -2.98
C LEU A 100 5.75 -2.44 -3.54
N SER A 101 6.11 -1.28 -2.99
CA SER A 101 7.26 -0.47 -3.43
C SER A 101 7.21 0.01 -4.88
N GLU A 102 6.02 0.17 -5.44
CA GLU A 102 5.80 0.84 -6.72
C GLU A 102 4.99 2.13 -6.53
N GLY A 103 5.35 3.19 -7.27
CA GLY A 103 4.52 4.38 -7.53
C GLY A 103 4.05 5.19 -6.31
N ARG A 104 4.55 4.98 -5.10
CA ARG A 104 4.21 5.71 -3.86
C ARG A 104 2.70 5.86 -3.60
N ARG A 105 1.89 4.99 -4.15
CA ARG A 105 0.43 5.10 -4.25
C ARG A 105 -0.34 4.72 -2.98
N ARG A 106 0.27 3.99 -2.01
CA ARG A 106 -0.45 3.41 -0.86
C ARG A 106 -1.27 4.43 -0.07
N ARG A 107 -0.76 5.67 0.11
CA ARG A 107 -1.52 6.74 0.76
C ARG A 107 -2.81 7.07 0.01
N THR A 108 -2.75 7.17 -1.31
CA THR A 108 -3.91 7.47 -2.16
C THR A 108 -4.93 6.34 -2.12
N ASP A 109 -4.46 5.09 -2.18
CA ASP A 109 -5.34 3.92 -2.08
C ASP A 109 -6.06 3.90 -0.73
N LEU A 110 -5.33 4.06 0.36
CA LEU A 110 -5.91 4.10 1.70
C LEU A 110 -6.97 5.21 1.87
N ARG A 111 -6.76 6.37 1.24
CA ARG A 111 -7.75 7.46 1.26
C ARG A 111 -8.97 7.13 0.40
N ARG A 112 -8.78 6.57 -0.78
CA ARG A 112 -9.86 6.18 -1.69
C ARG A 112 -10.75 5.08 -1.11
N PHE A 113 -10.20 4.24 -0.23
CA PHE A 113 -10.90 3.17 0.49
C PHE A 113 -11.35 3.57 1.90
N ASP A 114 -11.23 4.83 2.29
CA ASP A 114 -11.56 5.35 3.63
C ASP A 114 -10.81 4.67 4.79
N LYS A 115 -9.64 4.09 4.50
CA LYS A 115 -8.81 3.40 5.51
C LYS A 115 -7.62 4.22 6.01
N PHE A 116 -7.39 5.42 5.47
CA PHE A 116 -6.21 6.21 5.81
C PHE A 116 -6.17 6.64 7.26
N THR A 117 -7.30 7.10 7.79
CA THR A 117 -7.45 7.51 9.19
C THR A 117 -8.34 6.57 10.01
N GLN A 118 -9.11 5.70 9.36
CA GLN A 118 -9.99 4.75 10.04
C GLN A 118 -9.34 3.38 10.27
N GLY A 119 -8.25 3.07 9.57
CA GLY A 119 -7.52 1.81 9.72
C GLY A 119 -6.69 1.76 11.00
N GLN A 120 -6.47 0.55 11.52
CA GLN A 120 -5.54 0.29 12.62
C GLN A 120 -4.15 -0.02 12.05
N TRP A 121 -3.14 0.70 12.51
CA TRP A 121 -1.79 0.63 11.95
C TRP A 121 -0.75 0.33 13.02
N TRP A 122 0.03 -0.71 12.82
CA TRP A 122 1.15 -1.07 13.70
C TRP A 122 2.23 0.02 13.74
N PHE A 123 2.44 0.71 12.62
CA PHE A 123 3.44 1.77 12.51
C PHE A 123 3.16 2.98 13.42
N PHE A 124 1.89 3.22 13.72
CA PHE A 124 1.46 4.28 14.66
C PHE A 124 1.14 3.71 16.04
N GLY A 125 1.41 2.43 16.21
CA GLY A 125 1.13 1.74 17.45
C GLY A 125 1.93 2.29 18.61
N ARG A 126 1.35 2.21 19.79
CA ARG A 126 1.99 2.57 21.04
C ARG A 126 2.53 1.30 21.68
N ALA A 127 3.80 1.34 22.12
CA ALA A 127 4.35 0.29 22.93
C ALA A 127 3.67 0.28 24.30
N THR A 128 3.27 -0.90 24.75
CA THR A 128 2.78 -1.14 26.12
C THR A 128 3.97 -1.43 27.05
N GLU A 129 3.75 -1.38 28.35
CA GLU A 129 4.81 -1.61 29.35
C GLU A 129 5.43 -3.02 29.24
N ASP A 130 4.66 -4.01 28.76
CA ASP A 130 5.13 -5.37 28.49
C ASP A 130 5.83 -5.54 27.12
N GLY A 131 6.08 -4.43 26.41
CA GLY A 131 6.79 -4.42 25.14
C GLY A 131 5.93 -4.81 23.93
N LYS A 132 4.64 -5.02 24.10
CA LYS A 132 3.71 -5.20 23.00
C LYS A 132 3.50 -3.88 22.26
N VAL A 133 3.36 -3.94 20.94
CA VAL A 133 2.92 -2.82 20.13
C VAL A 133 1.45 -3.04 19.78
N LEU A 134 0.58 -2.14 20.22
CA LEU A 134 -0.82 -2.14 19.83
C LEU A 134 -1.00 -1.26 18.61
N PRO A 135 -1.76 -1.69 17.60
CA PRO A 135 -2.06 -0.84 16.45
C PRO A 135 -2.87 0.38 16.89
N ALA A 136 -2.65 1.51 16.24
CA ALA A 136 -3.39 2.72 16.51
C ALA A 136 -3.91 3.35 15.22
N GLN A 137 -4.98 4.12 15.34
CA GLN A 137 -5.48 4.93 14.24
C GLN A 137 -4.55 6.10 13.99
N ARG A 138 -4.46 6.49 12.72
CA ARG A 138 -3.82 7.74 12.33
C ARG A 138 -4.73 8.90 12.65
N ASP A 139 -4.19 9.94 13.26
CA ASP A 139 -4.93 11.18 13.49
C ASP A 139 -5.43 11.76 12.16
N ARG A 140 -6.67 12.24 12.15
CA ARG A 140 -7.31 12.81 10.97
C ARG A 140 -6.59 14.02 10.39
N LYS A 141 -5.81 14.73 11.20
CA LYS A 141 -4.98 15.85 10.73
C LYS A 141 -4.04 15.45 9.58
N TYR A 142 -3.60 14.19 9.54
CA TYR A 142 -2.69 13.70 8.51
C TYR A 142 -3.34 13.46 7.13
N GLU A 143 -4.65 13.68 7.00
CA GLU A 143 -5.31 13.67 5.68
C GLU A 143 -4.77 14.80 4.79
N TRP A 144 -4.39 15.90 5.37
CA TRP A 144 -3.82 17.06 4.68
C TRP A 144 -2.43 17.36 5.21
N TYR A 145 -1.57 17.89 4.37
CA TYR A 145 -0.28 18.39 4.82
C TYR A 145 -0.43 19.78 5.44
N PRO A 146 0.39 20.15 6.42
CA PRO A 146 0.46 21.53 6.88
C PRO A 146 1.02 22.42 5.78
N LEU A 147 0.59 23.66 5.73
CA LEU A 147 1.28 24.66 4.94
C LEU A 147 2.67 24.91 5.53
N PRO A 148 3.74 24.92 4.72
CA PRO A 148 5.09 25.21 5.21
C PRO A 148 5.15 26.56 5.93
N SER A 149 5.87 26.62 7.05
CA SER A 149 6.03 27.85 7.81
C SER A 149 6.61 28.98 6.96
N SER A 150 7.52 28.66 6.04
CA SER A 150 8.08 29.62 5.09
C SER A 150 7.02 30.27 4.19
N ALA A 151 6.04 29.51 3.73
CA ALA A 151 4.95 30.04 2.90
C ALA A 151 4.03 30.96 3.72
N LEU A 152 3.73 30.60 4.97
CA LEU A 152 2.93 31.42 5.87
C LEU A 152 3.61 32.75 6.24
N LEU A 153 4.95 32.75 6.38
CA LEU A 153 5.72 33.94 6.70
C LEU A 153 5.74 34.98 5.56
N VAL A 154 5.81 34.50 4.31
CA VAL A 154 5.89 35.41 3.14
C VAL A 154 4.51 35.82 2.63
N ASN A 155 3.45 35.14 3.02
CA ASN A 155 2.09 35.46 2.59
C ASN A 155 1.12 35.50 3.78
N PRO A 156 0.91 36.67 4.40
CA PRO A 156 0.01 36.83 5.56
C PRO A 156 -1.46 36.47 5.29
N GLY A 157 -1.86 36.39 4.00
CA GLY A 157 -3.21 35.98 3.61
C GLY A 157 -3.44 34.46 3.67
N LEU A 158 -2.39 33.65 3.82
CA LEU A 158 -2.52 32.21 3.96
C LEU A 158 -2.93 31.84 5.39
N ILE A 159 -3.91 30.96 5.48
CA ILE A 159 -4.39 30.42 6.75
C ILE A 159 -3.98 28.95 6.83
N GLN A 160 -3.31 28.59 7.92
CA GLN A 160 -2.92 27.19 8.17
C GLN A 160 -4.13 26.28 8.24
N ASN A 161 -3.98 25.03 7.78
CA ASN A 161 -5.01 24.02 7.92
C ASN A 161 -5.45 23.89 9.39
N PRO A 162 -6.78 23.81 9.67
CA PRO A 162 -7.30 23.90 11.03
C PRO A 162 -6.66 22.94 12.05
N SER A 163 -6.30 21.74 11.60
CA SER A 163 -5.69 20.72 12.46
C SER A 163 -4.20 20.96 12.80
N TYR A 164 -3.61 22.02 12.28
CA TYR A 164 -2.21 22.42 12.50
C TYR A 164 -2.07 23.85 13.08
N LYS A 165 -3.19 24.40 13.54
CA LYS A 165 -3.22 25.70 14.26
C LYS A 165 -2.75 25.56 15.69
#